data_e67906d91a4ca4feaca4d01c0a3fb028
#
_entry.id   e67906d91a4ca4feaca4d01c0a3fb028
#
_cell.length_a   1.000
_cell.length_b   1.000
_cell.length_c   1.000
_cell.angle_alpha   90.00
_cell.angle_beta   90.00
_cell.angle_gamma   90.00
#
_symmetry.space_group_name_H-M   'P 1'
#
loop_
_entity.id
_entity.type
_entity.pdbx_description
1 polymer ?
#
loop_
_entity_poly.entity_id
_entity_poly.type
_entity_poly.pdbx_seq_one_letter_code
_entity_poly.pdbx_strand_id
1 'polypeptide(L)'
;MNDKPITLKIDNAFKTLIRPLRKQEYRQLEANILEDGCREAIITWHGIIVDGHNRYEICHKNQIPFEVHEMDFESREDVIAWICANQLGRRNISEETRHFLIGLQYETEKMIAGRKKHEGQTPFSYLPLETEY
;
A
#
# COMPACT_ATOMS: atom_id res chain seq x y z
N MET A 1 -20.48 19.68 12.80
CA MET A 1 -19.77 18.61 12.11
C MET A 1 -18.46 19.10 11.52
N ASN A 2 -17.47 18.31 11.62
CA ASN A 2 -16.13 18.73 11.21
C ASN A 2 -15.90 18.36 9.75
N ASP A 3 -15.75 19.35 8.90
CA ASP A 3 -15.53 19.13 7.46
C ASP A 3 -14.08 19.11 7.07
N LYS A 4 -13.18 19.19 8.04
CA LYS A 4 -11.76 19.17 7.74
C LYS A 4 -11.31 17.79 7.27
N PRO A 5 -10.46 17.74 6.26
CA PRO A 5 -9.91 16.45 5.82
C PRO A 5 -9.12 15.78 6.94
N ILE A 6 -9.19 14.47 6.96
CA ILE A 6 -8.41 13.67 7.90
C ILE A 6 -6.93 13.80 7.52
N THR A 7 -6.08 14.05 8.50
CA THR A 7 -4.64 14.11 8.27
C THR A 7 -4.03 12.76 8.58
N LEU A 8 -3.37 12.18 7.59
CA LEU A 8 -2.73 10.89 7.71
C LEU A 8 -1.22 11.06 7.68
N LYS A 9 -0.53 10.06 8.21
CA LYS A 9 0.93 10.06 8.21
C LYS A 9 1.46 9.34 6.98
N ILE A 10 2.62 9.77 6.52
CA ILE A 10 3.27 9.14 5.37
C ILE A 10 4.59 8.55 5.83
N ASP A 11 4.78 7.27 5.52
CA ASP A 11 6.04 6.57 5.80
C ASP A 11 6.75 6.41 4.47
N ASN A 12 7.92 6.99 4.34
CA ASN A 12 8.64 6.99 3.08
C ASN A 12 9.02 5.58 2.62
N ALA A 13 9.30 4.67 3.56
CA ALA A 13 9.62 3.31 3.20
C ALA A 13 8.42 2.63 2.53
N PHE A 14 7.22 2.90 3.03
CA PHE A 14 6.00 2.36 2.41
C PHE A 14 5.73 3.02 1.06
N LYS A 15 5.88 4.34 1.02
CA LYS A 15 5.58 5.09 -0.18
C LYS A 15 6.48 4.70 -1.35
N THR A 16 7.76 4.47 -1.08
CA THR A 16 8.70 4.15 -2.14
C THR A 16 8.52 2.76 -2.73
N LEU A 17 7.76 1.90 -2.07
CA LEU A 17 7.43 0.58 -2.61
C LEU A 17 6.37 0.65 -3.68
N ILE A 18 5.67 1.77 -3.77
CA ILE A 18 4.56 1.94 -4.70
C ILE A 18 5.07 2.68 -5.93
N ARG A 19 4.74 2.16 -7.12
CA ARG A 19 5.15 2.79 -8.37
C ARG A 19 4.59 4.21 -8.44
N PRO A 20 5.42 5.21 -8.65
CA PRO A 20 4.91 6.56 -8.81
C PRO A 20 4.10 6.66 -10.10
N LEU A 21 3.06 7.47 -10.06
CA LEU A 21 2.24 7.70 -11.22
C LEU A 21 2.96 8.63 -12.19
N ARG A 22 2.79 8.38 -13.48
CA ARG A 22 3.23 9.30 -14.50
C ARG A 22 2.36 10.56 -14.42
N LYS A 23 2.88 11.64 -14.96
CA LYS A 23 2.19 12.92 -14.90
C LYS A 23 0.77 12.82 -15.47
N GLN A 24 0.64 12.14 -16.61
CA GLN A 24 -0.67 11.97 -17.23
C GLN A 24 -1.60 11.11 -16.38
N GLU A 25 -1.06 10.08 -15.77
CA GLU A 25 -1.84 9.22 -14.89
C GLU A 25 -2.33 9.98 -13.66
N TYR A 26 -1.47 10.79 -13.09
CA TYR A 26 -1.84 11.59 -11.94
C TYR A 26 -2.94 12.59 -12.29
N ARG A 27 -2.79 13.27 -13.43
CA ARG A 27 -3.79 14.24 -13.87
C ARG A 27 -5.14 13.58 -14.12
N GLN A 28 -5.12 12.37 -14.69
CA GLN A 28 -6.36 11.65 -14.94
C GLN A 28 -7.00 11.23 -13.63
N LEU A 29 -6.22 10.75 -12.70
CA LEU A 29 -6.74 10.38 -11.39
C LEU A 29 -7.35 11.60 -10.69
N GLU A 30 -6.66 12.72 -10.74
CA GLU A 30 -7.16 13.95 -10.14
C GLU A 30 -8.48 14.39 -10.78
N ALA A 31 -8.55 14.36 -12.11
CA ALA A 31 -9.76 14.72 -12.81
C ALA A 31 -10.92 13.82 -12.40
N ASN A 32 -10.67 12.52 -12.30
CA ASN A 32 -11.70 11.56 -11.92
C ASN A 32 -12.20 11.82 -10.49
N ILE A 33 -11.29 12.10 -9.58
CA ILE A 33 -11.67 12.37 -8.19
C ILE A 33 -12.41 13.68 -8.07
N LEU A 34 -12.01 14.70 -8.82
CA LEU A 34 -12.71 15.98 -8.80
C LEU A 34 -14.13 15.84 -9.34
N GLU A 35 -14.33 14.97 -10.31
CA GLU A 35 -15.63 14.78 -10.92
C GLU A 35 -16.54 13.87 -10.09
N ASP A 36 -16.01 12.73 -9.65
CA ASP A 36 -16.81 11.67 -9.05
C ASP A 36 -16.61 11.49 -7.55
N GLY A 37 -15.66 12.22 -6.98
CA GLY A 37 -15.27 11.99 -5.61
C GLY A 37 -14.29 10.83 -5.50
N CYS A 38 -13.78 10.63 -4.30
CA CYS A 38 -12.82 9.55 -4.04
C CYS A 38 -13.61 8.29 -3.68
N ARG A 39 -13.68 7.36 -4.61
CA ARG A 39 -14.48 6.15 -4.43
C ARG A 39 -13.76 5.05 -3.68
N GLU A 40 -12.43 4.98 -3.82
CA GLU A 40 -11.66 3.93 -3.18
C GLU A 40 -11.11 4.40 -1.85
N ALA A 41 -11.25 3.58 -0.83
CA ALA A 41 -10.74 3.91 0.49
C ALA A 41 -9.22 3.96 0.47
N ILE A 42 -8.67 4.78 1.33
CA ILE A 42 -7.24 4.84 1.58
C ILE A 42 -6.94 3.84 2.67
N ILE A 43 -5.99 2.95 2.42
CA ILE A 43 -5.66 1.91 3.37
C ILE A 43 -4.59 2.40 4.30
N THR A 44 -4.81 2.23 5.61
CA THR A 44 -3.91 2.74 6.63
C THR A 44 -3.58 1.66 7.65
N TRP A 45 -2.49 1.92 8.37
CA TRP A 45 -2.07 1.15 9.53
C TRP A 45 -1.57 2.13 10.56
N HIS A 46 -2.23 2.18 11.71
CA HIS A 46 -1.95 3.15 12.78
C HIS A 46 -1.93 4.59 12.26
N GLY A 47 -2.85 4.90 11.35
CA GLY A 47 -2.92 6.23 10.77
C GLY A 47 -1.86 6.54 9.73
N ILE A 48 -1.05 5.55 9.37
CA ILE A 48 -0.02 5.68 8.35
C ILE A 48 -0.56 5.13 7.05
N ILE A 49 -0.36 5.84 5.95
CA ILE A 49 -0.87 5.38 4.66
C ILE A 49 -0.10 4.16 4.19
N VAL A 50 -0.84 3.09 3.90
CA VAL A 50 -0.30 1.88 3.32
C VAL A 50 -0.52 1.86 1.82
N ASP A 51 -1.73 2.22 1.39
CA ASP A 51 -2.06 2.32 -0.04
C ASP A 51 -2.98 3.51 -0.25
N GLY A 52 -2.77 4.22 -1.35
CA GLY A 52 -3.59 5.36 -1.71
C GLY A 52 -2.90 6.70 -1.48
N HIS A 53 -1.57 6.73 -1.54
CA HIS A 53 -0.83 7.98 -1.33
C HIS A 53 -1.26 9.07 -2.30
N ASN A 54 -1.46 8.72 -3.58
CA ASN A 54 -1.86 9.69 -4.57
C ASN A 54 -3.29 10.18 -4.34
N ARG A 55 -4.17 9.26 -3.98
CA ARG A 55 -5.56 9.62 -3.66
C ARG A 55 -5.60 10.56 -2.47
N TYR A 56 -4.81 10.25 -1.45
CA TYR A 56 -4.75 11.10 -0.28
C TYR A 56 -4.27 12.51 -0.63
N GLU A 57 -3.19 12.59 -1.40
CA GLU A 57 -2.65 13.88 -1.78
C GLU A 57 -3.67 14.73 -2.52
N ILE A 58 -4.35 14.13 -3.49
CA ILE A 58 -5.36 14.83 -4.28
C ILE A 58 -6.52 15.27 -3.42
N CYS A 59 -7.02 14.39 -2.57
CA CYS A 59 -8.15 14.71 -1.72
C CYS A 59 -7.79 15.77 -0.69
N HIS A 60 -6.58 15.67 -0.13
CA HIS A 60 -6.16 16.61 0.89
C HIS A 60 -6.02 18.01 0.33
N LYS A 61 -5.38 18.16 -0.83
CA LYS A 61 -5.16 19.49 -1.38
C LYS A 61 -6.43 20.10 -1.95
N ASN A 62 -7.39 19.30 -2.36
CA ASN A 62 -8.66 19.78 -2.92
C ASN A 62 -9.81 19.72 -1.92
N GLN A 63 -9.53 19.34 -0.68
CA GLN A 63 -10.50 19.24 0.39
C GLN A 63 -11.68 18.34 0.03
N ILE A 64 -11.38 17.21 -0.57
CA ILE A 64 -12.37 16.23 -0.96
C ILE A 64 -12.44 15.14 0.11
N PRO A 65 -13.64 14.78 0.58
CA PRO A 65 -13.76 13.70 1.57
C PRO A 65 -13.30 12.36 0.99
N PHE A 66 -12.76 11.54 1.87
CA PHE A 66 -12.34 10.20 1.50
C PHE A 66 -12.56 9.27 2.67
N GLU A 67 -12.67 7.98 2.37
CA GLU A 67 -12.81 6.96 3.40
C GLU A 67 -11.47 6.34 3.71
N VAL A 68 -11.33 5.91 4.94
CA VAL A 68 -10.12 5.25 5.41
C VAL A 68 -10.47 3.85 5.83
N HIS A 69 -9.68 2.88 5.38
CA HIS A 69 -9.81 1.51 5.80
C HIS A 69 -8.55 1.14 6.59
N GLU A 70 -8.70 1.09 7.90
CA GLU A 70 -7.59 0.73 8.77
C GLU A 70 -7.44 -0.78 8.79
N MET A 71 -6.24 -1.28 8.43
CA MET A 71 -5.97 -2.71 8.45
C MET A 71 -5.17 -3.05 9.68
N ASP A 72 -5.36 -4.27 10.13
CA ASP A 72 -4.73 -4.76 11.34
C ASP A 72 -3.53 -5.63 10.97
N PHE A 73 -2.35 -5.04 10.94
CA PHE A 73 -1.10 -5.76 10.70
C PHE A 73 -0.37 -5.94 12.02
N GLU A 74 0.30 -7.07 12.17
CA GLU A 74 1.04 -7.34 13.40
C GLU A 74 2.33 -6.54 13.51
N SER A 75 2.91 -6.20 12.37
CA SER A 75 4.21 -5.54 12.39
C SER A 75 4.43 -4.76 11.11
N ARG A 76 5.49 -3.97 11.13
CA ARG A 76 5.92 -3.22 9.95
C ARG A 76 6.27 -4.14 8.78
N GLU A 77 6.89 -5.28 9.08
CA GLU A 77 7.25 -6.26 8.05
C GLU A 77 6.01 -6.82 7.37
N ASP A 78 4.94 -7.03 8.11
CA ASP A 78 3.69 -7.50 7.54
C ASP A 78 3.13 -6.47 6.55
N VAL A 79 3.24 -5.19 6.89
CA VAL A 79 2.79 -4.14 6.00
C VAL A 79 3.60 -4.15 4.71
N ILE A 80 4.92 -4.25 4.82
CA ILE A 80 5.80 -4.28 3.66
C ILE A 80 5.47 -5.46 2.76
N ALA A 81 5.27 -6.63 3.34
CA ALA A 81 4.92 -7.82 2.58
C ALA A 81 3.59 -7.61 1.84
N TRP A 82 2.62 -7.02 2.51
CA TRP A 82 1.32 -6.75 1.89
C TRP A 82 1.44 -5.77 0.72
N ILE A 83 2.23 -4.71 0.91
CA ILE A 83 2.42 -3.72 -0.16
C ILE A 83 3.08 -4.37 -1.36
N CYS A 84 4.13 -5.17 -1.13
CA CYS A 84 4.81 -5.87 -2.22
C CYS A 84 3.85 -6.76 -2.99
N ALA A 85 3.06 -7.55 -2.27
CA ALA A 85 2.09 -8.43 -2.90
C ALA A 85 1.07 -7.65 -3.72
N ASN A 86 0.59 -6.54 -3.16
CA ASN A 86 -0.39 -5.70 -3.83
C ASN A 86 0.17 -5.09 -5.11
N GLN A 87 1.43 -4.65 -5.07
CA GLN A 87 2.08 -4.08 -6.24
C GLN A 87 2.36 -5.14 -7.29
N LEU A 88 2.73 -6.35 -6.88
CA LEU A 88 2.97 -7.43 -7.82
C LEU A 88 1.73 -7.84 -8.58
N GLY A 89 0.56 -7.57 -8.03
CA GLY A 89 -0.70 -7.84 -8.73
C GLY A 89 -1.04 -6.82 -9.81
N ARG A 90 -0.27 -5.75 -9.94
CA ARG A 90 -0.56 -4.73 -10.94
C ARG A 90 0.08 -5.06 -12.27
N ARG A 91 -0.60 -4.66 -13.34
CA ARG A 91 -0.14 -4.98 -14.70
C ARG A 91 0.99 -4.07 -15.19
N ASN A 92 1.16 -2.92 -14.58
CA ASN A 92 2.01 -1.86 -15.10
C ASN A 92 3.40 -1.80 -14.48
N ILE A 93 3.87 -2.84 -13.84
CA ILE A 93 5.20 -2.81 -13.26
C ILE A 93 6.21 -3.41 -14.23
N SER A 94 7.43 -2.87 -14.21
CA SER A 94 8.49 -3.37 -15.06
C SER A 94 9.03 -4.70 -14.50
N GLU A 95 9.78 -5.42 -15.34
CA GLU A 95 10.43 -6.65 -14.90
C GLU A 95 11.39 -6.38 -13.75
N GLU A 96 12.14 -5.29 -13.83
CA GLU A 96 13.08 -4.94 -12.77
C GLU A 96 12.34 -4.69 -11.46
N THR A 97 11.24 -3.93 -11.52
CA THR A 97 10.45 -3.67 -10.32
C THR A 97 9.86 -4.95 -9.78
N ARG A 98 9.37 -5.82 -10.66
CA ARG A 98 8.81 -7.10 -10.24
C ARG A 98 9.84 -7.94 -9.51
N HIS A 99 11.04 -8.05 -10.07
CA HIS A 99 12.12 -8.82 -9.44
C HIS A 99 12.50 -8.23 -8.09
N PHE A 100 12.59 -6.92 -8.01
CA PHE A 100 12.90 -6.24 -6.75
C PHE A 100 11.83 -6.54 -5.69
N LEU A 101 10.56 -6.42 -6.06
CA LEU A 101 9.46 -6.64 -5.13
C LEU A 101 9.38 -8.10 -4.68
N ILE A 102 9.62 -9.03 -5.59
CA ILE A 102 9.63 -10.45 -5.23
C ILE A 102 10.75 -10.73 -4.23
N GLY A 103 11.94 -10.18 -4.49
CA GLY A 103 13.07 -10.36 -3.57
C GLY A 103 12.78 -9.76 -2.21
N LEU A 104 12.23 -8.55 -2.19
CA LEU A 104 11.90 -7.87 -0.94
C LEU A 104 10.82 -8.62 -0.18
N GLN A 105 9.80 -9.08 -0.87
CA GLN A 105 8.74 -9.85 -0.25
C GLN A 105 9.31 -11.12 0.38
N TYR A 106 10.17 -11.81 -0.35
CA TYR A 106 10.79 -13.03 0.14
C TYR A 106 11.58 -12.77 1.42
N GLU A 107 12.42 -11.73 1.40
CA GLU A 107 13.23 -11.39 2.58
C GLU A 107 12.36 -11.01 3.76
N THR A 108 11.31 -10.23 3.49
CA THR A 108 10.39 -9.80 4.53
C THR A 108 9.67 -10.97 5.16
N GLU A 109 9.23 -11.90 4.33
CA GLU A 109 8.53 -13.10 4.81
C GLU A 109 9.46 -14.00 5.62
N LYS A 110 10.75 -14.04 5.25
CA LYS A 110 11.73 -14.77 6.03
C LYS A 110 11.88 -14.17 7.42
N MET A 111 11.88 -12.86 7.51
CA MET A 111 11.95 -12.19 8.81
C MET A 111 10.73 -12.49 9.65
N ILE A 112 9.55 -12.46 9.05
CA ILE A 112 8.31 -12.80 9.72
C ILE A 112 8.34 -14.25 10.18
N ALA A 113 8.80 -15.15 9.31
CA ALA A 113 8.88 -16.57 9.60
C ALA A 113 9.81 -16.83 10.78
N GLY A 114 10.96 -16.16 10.81
CA GLY A 114 11.90 -16.31 11.90
C GLY A 114 11.29 -15.88 13.23
N ARG A 115 10.58 -14.75 13.24
CA ARG A 115 9.93 -14.27 14.43
C ARG A 115 8.82 -15.22 14.88
N LYS A 116 7.98 -15.67 13.94
CA LYS A 116 6.87 -16.55 14.26
C LYS A 116 7.35 -17.93 14.67
N LYS A 117 8.48 -18.37 14.14
CA LYS A 117 9.08 -19.63 14.57
C LYS A 117 9.45 -19.58 16.04
N HIS A 118 9.98 -18.42 16.49
CA HIS A 118 10.25 -18.21 17.90
C HIS A 118 8.97 -18.27 18.74
N GLU A 119 7.87 -17.89 18.15
CA GLU A 119 6.57 -17.89 18.82
C GLU A 119 5.83 -19.21 18.63
N GLY A 120 6.44 -20.16 17.96
CA GLY A 120 5.82 -21.47 17.74
C GLY A 120 4.78 -21.50 16.64
N GLN A 121 4.79 -20.52 15.76
CA GLN A 121 3.83 -20.43 14.66
C GLN A 121 4.49 -20.66 13.32
N THR A 122 3.70 -21.07 12.34
CA THR A 122 4.19 -21.27 10.98
C THR A 122 3.74 -20.11 10.10
N PRO A 123 4.56 -19.72 9.12
CA PRO A 123 4.26 -18.58 8.28
C PRO A 123 3.60 -18.92 6.96
N PHE A 124 2.86 -20.01 6.90
CA PHE A 124 2.32 -20.50 5.63
C PHE A 124 1.38 -19.54 4.94
N SER A 125 0.75 -18.67 5.68
CA SER A 125 -0.19 -17.73 5.08
C SER A 125 0.47 -16.73 4.13
N TYR A 126 1.78 -16.66 4.15
CA TYR A 126 2.51 -15.70 3.31
C TYR A 126 3.06 -16.30 2.03
N LEU A 127 2.92 -17.59 1.83
CA LEU A 127 3.55 -18.29 0.73
C LEU A 127 2.82 -18.30 -0.60
N PRO A 128 1.51 -18.29 -0.64
CA PRO A 128 0.80 -18.59 -1.88
C PRO A 128 0.96 -17.59 -3.00
N LEU A 129 1.43 -16.41 -2.70
CA LEU A 129 1.46 -15.34 -3.68
C LEU A 129 2.38 -15.62 -4.87
N GLU A 130 3.36 -16.45 -4.67
CA GLU A 130 4.33 -16.75 -5.71
C GLU A 130 3.78 -17.64 -6.81
N THR A 131 2.68 -18.31 -6.58
CA THR A 131 2.14 -19.24 -7.54
C THR A 131 1.37 -18.58 -8.66
N GLU A 132 1.14 -17.30 -8.54
CA GLU A 132 0.31 -16.56 -9.50
C GLU A 132 1.12 -16.00 -10.68
N TYR A 133 2.39 -16.19 -10.72
CA TYR A 133 3.25 -15.55 -11.73
C TYR A 133 4.06 -16.53 -12.57
#